data_241982fa97474bbdb681568334f24bd7
#
_entry.id   241982fa97474bbdb681568334f24bd7
#
_cell.length_a   1.000
_cell.length_b   1.000
_cell.length_c   1.000
_cell.angle_alpha   90.00
_cell.angle_beta   90.00
_cell.angle_gamma   90.00
#
_symmetry.space_group_name_H-M   'P 1'
#
loop_
_entity.id
_entity.type
_entity.pdbx_description
1 polymer ?
#
loop_
_entity_poly.entity_id
_entity_poly.type
_entity_poly.pdbx_seq_one_letter_code
_entity_poly.pdbx_strand_id
1 'polypeptide(L)'
;MSRLFEHLDSQIFCHHSCDQNPESIRFYLHAHDKLELFYFISGNVDYIVEGAVYQLTPGDIVITHSAEVHQPIIHPGAPYERISIQFDDALIRDI
;
A
#
# COMPACT_ATOMS: atom_id res chain seq x y z
N MET A 1 -3.85 7.66 12.63
CA MET A 1 -2.71 7.17 11.84
C MET A 1 -1.46 7.96 12.22
N SER A 2 -0.36 7.27 12.49
CA SER A 2 0.92 7.91 12.71
C SER A 2 1.82 7.68 11.50
N ARG A 3 2.29 8.78 10.92
CA ARG A 3 3.25 8.75 9.82
C ARG A 3 4.65 8.75 10.41
N LEU A 4 5.37 7.62 10.29
CA LEU A 4 6.71 7.46 10.86
C LEU A 4 7.79 8.03 9.95
N PHE A 5 7.55 8.03 8.65
CA PHE A 5 8.45 8.57 7.65
C PHE A 5 7.66 8.97 6.43
N GLU A 6 8.11 10.03 5.76
CA GLU A 6 7.51 10.46 4.50
C GLU A 6 8.55 11.13 3.62
N HIS A 7 8.54 10.79 2.34
CA HIS A 7 9.31 11.46 1.31
C HIS A 7 8.42 11.68 0.09
N LEU A 8 8.42 12.89 -0.43
CA LEU A 8 7.65 13.23 -1.63
C LEU A 8 8.49 14.13 -2.52
N ASP A 9 8.65 13.73 -3.78
CA ASP A 9 9.15 14.59 -4.85
C ASP A 9 8.30 14.39 -6.10
N SER A 10 8.76 14.88 -7.25
CA SER A 10 7.97 14.80 -8.48
C SER A 10 7.82 13.38 -9.04
N GLN A 11 8.64 12.42 -8.62
CA GLN A 11 8.67 11.06 -9.17
C GLN A 11 8.39 9.97 -8.15
N ILE A 12 8.67 10.23 -6.87
CA ILE A 12 8.57 9.23 -5.81
C ILE A 12 7.79 9.79 -4.64
N PHE A 13 6.80 9.00 -4.17
CA PHE A 13 6.16 9.22 -2.89
C PHE A 13 6.35 7.97 -2.04
N CYS A 14 7.02 8.11 -0.90
CA CYS A 14 7.29 7.02 0.02
C CYS A 14 6.81 7.40 1.41
N HIS A 15 6.10 6.49 2.08
CA HIS A 15 5.74 6.69 3.48
C HIS A 15 5.79 5.39 4.27
N HIS A 16 6.15 5.50 5.53
CA HIS A 16 6.06 4.46 6.54
C HIS A 16 5.04 4.92 7.58
N SER A 17 3.99 4.16 7.78
CA SER A 17 2.85 4.55 8.62
C SER A 17 2.43 3.42 9.52
N CYS A 18 1.89 3.79 10.69
CA CYS A 18 1.33 2.83 11.64
C CYS A 18 0.05 3.37 12.25
N ASP A 19 -1.00 2.56 12.21
CA ASP A 19 -2.25 2.78 12.93
C ASP A 19 -2.28 1.82 14.11
N GLN A 20 -2.21 2.35 15.33
CA GLN A 20 -2.13 1.51 16.54
C GLN A 20 -3.43 0.75 16.81
N ASN A 21 -4.56 1.39 16.55
CA ASN A 21 -5.88 0.82 16.77
C ASN A 21 -6.75 1.05 15.55
N PRO A 22 -6.48 0.35 14.44
CA PRO A 22 -7.26 0.56 13.22
C PRO A 22 -8.69 0.06 13.43
N GLU A 23 -9.65 0.84 12.97
CA GLU A 23 -11.02 0.39 12.81
C GLU A 23 -11.13 -0.39 11.51
N SER A 24 -12.24 -1.10 11.32
CA SER A 24 -12.50 -1.74 10.05
C SER A 24 -12.63 -0.68 8.96
N ILE A 25 -11.63 -0.58 8.11
CA ILE A 25 -11.54 0.47 7.09
C ILE A 25 -11.40 -0.19 5.72
N ARG A 26 -12.16 0.35 4.77
CA ARG A 26 -12.03 0.03 3.36
C ARG A 26 -11.64 1.31 2.64
N PHE A 27 -10.43 1.34 2.12
CA PHE A 27 -10.00 2.46 1.27
C PHE A 27 -10.68 2.37 -0.08
N TYR A 28 -10.87 3.52 -0.73
CA TYR A 28 -11.48 3.54 -2.05
C TYR A 28 -10.62 2.77 -3.05
N LEU A 29 -11.31 2.04 -3.93
CA LEU A 29 -10.66 1.47 -5.10
C LEU A 29 -10.10 2.62 -5.95
N HIS A 30 -8.87 2.46 -6.38
CA HIS A 30 -8.28 3.45 -7.27
C HIS A 30 -7.35 2.76 -8.27
N ALA A 31 -7.22 3.41 -9.40
CA ALA A 31 -6.22 3.09 -10.40
C ALA A 31 -5.53 4.39 -10.78
N HIS A 32 -4.23 4.38 -10.84
CA HIS A 32 -3.45 5.56 -11.17
C HIS A 32 -2.28 5.18 -12.07
N ASP A 33 -1.61 6.19 -12.61
CA ASP A 33 -0.52 6.00 -13.56
C ASP A 33 0.84 5.83 -12.88
N LYS A 34 0.84 5.38 -11.64
CA LYS A 34 2.07 5.10 -10.88
C LYS A 34 2.15 3.63 -10.54
N LEU A 35 3.38 3.13 -10.48
CA LEU A 35 3.64 1.83 -9.91
C LEU A 35 3.72 1.97 -8.39
N GLU A 36 3.11 1.04 -7.66
CA GLU A 36 3.13 1.04 -6.21
C GLU A 36 3.75 -0.25 -5.69
N LEU A 37 4.68 -0.10 -4.75
CA LEU A 37 5.21 -1.19 -3.94
C LEU A 37 4.71 -0.99 -2.52
N PHE A 38 3.99 -2.00 -2.02
CA PHE A 38 3.39 -2.00 -0.69
C PHE A 38 4.05 -3.10 0.12
N TYR A 39 4.74 -2.72 1.20
CA TYR A 39 5.39 -3.65 2.11
C TYR A 39 4.58 -3.74 3.40
N PHE A 40 4.05 -4.92 3.68
CA PHE A 40 3.20 -5.17 4.85
C PHE A 40 4.05 -5.61 6.04
N ILE A 41 3.99 -4.86 7.15
CA ILE A 41 4.76 -5.15 8.35
C ILE A 41 3.90 -5.86 9.39
N SER A 42 2.71 -5.33 9.68
CA SER A 42 1.82 -5.92 10.67
C SER A 42 0.38 -5.49 10.47
N GLY A 43 -0.53 -6.28 10.98
CA GLY A 43 -1.95 -5.98 10.95
C GLY A 43 -2.80 -7.17 10.52
N ASN A 44 -4.09 -6.90 10.34
CA ASN A 44 -5.04 -7.86 9.79
C ASN A 44 -5.62 -7.27 8.51
N VAL A 45 -5.03 -7.62 7.38
CA VAL A 45 -5.30 -6.95 6.10
C VAL A 45 -5.51 -7.97 4.99
N ASP A 46 -6.59 -7.78 4.25
CA ASP A 46 -6.79 -8.39 2.94
C ASP A 46 -6.48 -7.35 1.86
N TYR A 47 -5.83 -7.75 0.79
CA TYR A 47 -5.49 -6.86 -0.31
C TYR A 47 -6.16 -7.35 -1.59
N ILE A 48 -6.94 -6.49 -2.22
CA ILE A 48 -7.66 -6.83 -3.44
C ILE A 48 -6.94 -6.17 -4.61
N VAL A 49 -6.55 -6.98 -5.61
CA VAL A 49 -5.95 -6.50 -6.85
C VAL A 49 -6.72 -7.11 -8.00
N GLU A 50 -7.33 -6.25 -8.83
CA GLU A 50 -8.11 -6.69 -10.00
C GLU A 50 -9.10 -7.81 -9.65
N GLY A 51 -9.78 -7.67 -8.51
CA GLY A 51 -10.77 -8.62 -8.03
C GLY A 51 -10.24 -9.83 -7.30
N ALA A 52 -8.94 -10.09 -7.32
CA ALA A 52 -8.34 -11.19 -6.54
C ALA A 52 -8.04 -10.73 -5.12
N VAL A 53 -8.36 -11.56 -4.14
CA VAL A 53 -8.18 -11.26 -2.72
C VAL A 53 -7.00 -12.03 -2.17
N TYR A 54 -6.09 -11.30 -1.51
CA TYR A 54 -4.89 -11.86 -0.89
C TYR A 54 -4.88 -11.51 0.59
N GLN A 55 -4.86 -12.51 1.46
CA GLN A 55 -4.65 -12.27 2.89
C GLN A 55 -3.17 -12.07 3.13
N LEU A 56 -2.80 -10.89 3.63
CA LEU A 56 -1.40 -10.54 3.83
C LEU A 56 -0.84 -11.13 5.11
N THR A 57 0.42 -11.54 5.05
CA THR A 57 1.20 -11.94 6.22
C THR A 57 2.41 -11.00 6.34
N PRO A 58 2.91 -10.77 7.58
CA PRO A 58 4.07 -9.87 7.77
C PRO A 58 5.24 -10.23 6.87
N GLY A 59 5.77 -9.24 6.18
CA GLY A 59 6.84 -9.40 5.20
C GLY A 59 6.37 -9.52 3.76
N ASP A 60 5.07 -9.62 3.52
CA ASP A 60 4.54 -9.67 2.16
C ASP A 60 4.75 -8.33 1.44
N ILE A 61 5.04 -8.42 0.16
CA ILE A 61 5.15 -7.27 -0.73
C ILE A 61 4.12 -7.42 -1.83
N VAL A 62 3.34 -6.35 -2.04
CA VAL A 62 2.38 -6.27 -3.14
C VAL A 62 2.87 -5.22 -4.11
N ILE A 63 3.02 -5.60 -5.38
CA ILE A 63 3.42 -4.67 -6.44
C ILE A 63 2.25 -4.54 -7.39
N THR A 64 1.78 -3.30 -7.58
CA THR A 64 0.70 -3.01 -8.52
C THR A 64 1.22 -2.09 -9.62
N HIS A 65 0.86 -2.42 -10.85
CA HIS A 65 1.21 -1.61 -12.02
C HIS A 65 0.24 -0.46 -12.19
N SER A 66 0.63 0.53 -13.01
CA SER A 66 -0.26 1.60 -13.40
C SER A 66 -1.56 1.04 -13.95
N ALA A 67 -2.65 1.70 -13.61
CA ALA A 67 -4.01 1.36 -14.05
C ALA A 67 -4.57 0.05 -13.49
N GLU A 68 -3.84 -0.72 -12.70
CA GLU A 68 -4.43 -1.82 -11.96
C GLU A 68 -5.28 -1.28 -10.81
N VAL A 69 -6.50 -1.80 -10.68
CA VAL A 69 -7.40 -1.42 -9.59
C VAL A 69 -7.04 -2.24 -8.36
N HIS A 70 -6.75 -1.56 -7.25
CA HIS A 70 -6.34 -2.22 -6.03
C HIS A 70 -6.90 -1.52 -4.79
N GLN A 71 -7.05 -2.29 -3.71
CA GLN A 71 -7.66 -1.80 -2.48
C GLN A 71 -7.24 -2.67 -1.31
N PRO A 72 -6.68 -2.09 -0.23
CA PRO A 72 -6.55 -2.80 1.04
C PRO A 72 -7.86 -2.76 1.81
N ILE A 73 -8.16 -3.84 2.51
CA ILE A 73 -9.24 -3.93 3.49
C ILE A 73 -8.60 -4.19 4.83
N ILE A 74 -8.67 -3.21 5.72
CA ILE A 74 -8.06 -3.29 7.05
C ILE A 74 -9.11 -3.71 8.06
N HIS A 75 -8.80 -4.78 8.80
CA HIS A 75 -9.65 -5.28 9.87
C HIS A 75 -9.07 -4.86 11.22
N PRO A 76 -9.92 -4.65 12.25
CA PRO A 76 -9.44 -4.36 13.58
C PRO A 76 -8.77 -5.59 14.22
N GLY A 77 -8.05 -5.39 15.32
CA GLY A 77 -7.50 -6.46 16.14
C GLY A 77 -5.99 -6.46 16.27
N ALA A 78 -5.28 -5.69 15.44
CA ALA A 78 -3.82 -5.56 15.52
C ALA A 78 -3.40 -4.21 14.96
N PRO A 79 -2.28 -3.64 15.45
CA PRO A 79 -1.71 -2.44 14.85
C PRO A 79 -1.40 -2.69 13.38
N TYR A 80 -1.75 -1.73 12.54
CA TYR A 80 -1.54 -1.81 11.10
C TYR A 80 -0.34 -0.94 10.71
N GLU A 81 0.75 -1.61 10.32
CA GLU A 81 2.00 -0.95 9.94
C GLU A 81 2.40 -1.37 8.53
N ARG A 82 2.80 -0.39 7.72
CA ARG A 82 3.16 -0.61 6.31
C ARG A 82 4.12 0.46 5.81
N ILE A 83 4.80 0.12 4.73
CA ILE A 83 5.57 1.05 3.92
C ILE A 83 4.98 1.01 2.52
N SER A 84 4.69 2.19 1.97
CA SER A 84 4.18 2.33 0.60
C SER A 84 5.12 3.22 -0.19
N ILE A 85 5.47 2.77 -1.40
CA ILE A 85 6.30 3.53 -2.32
C ILE A 85 5.57 3.62 -3.65
N GLN A 86 5.30 4.84 -4.10
CA GLN A 86 4.69 5.09 -5.40
C GLN A 86 5.70 5.84 -6.26
N PHE A 87 5.86 5.44 -7.49
CA PHE A 87 6.79 6.08 -8.40
C PHE A 87 6.30 6.05 -9.83
N ASP A 88 6.75 7.03 -10.62
CA ASP A 88 6.37 7.16 -12.01
C ASP A 88 6.88 5.99 -12.84
N ASP A 89 6.07 5.53 -13.78
CA ASP A 89 6.48 4.52 -14.75
C ASP A 89 7.73 4.94 -15.52
N ALA A 90 7.86 6.23 -15.81
CA ALA A 90 9.03 6.76 -16.50
C ALA A 90 10.33 6.49 -15.75
N LEU A 91 10.30 6.47 -14.43
CA LEU A 91 11.47 6.17 -13.61
C LEU A 91 11.97 4.75 -13.82
N ILE A 92 11.07 3.82 -14.10
CA ILE A 92 11.38 2.40 -14.27
C ILE A 92 11.79 2.09 -15.70
N ARG A 93 11.22 2.78 -16.67
CA ARG A 93 11.50 2.53 -18.10
C ARG A 93 12.95 2.77 -18.46
N ASP A 94 13.65 3.58 -17.70
CA ASP A 94 15.04 3.94 -17.93
C ASP A 94 16.03 3.02 -17.20
N ILE A 95 15.53 1.97 -16.54
CA ILE A 95 16.37 1.01 -15.82
C ILE A 95 16.74 -0.19 -16.70
#